data_4d9e7379d52a7da5815eb63d7935fe41
#
_entry.id   4d9e7379d52a7da5815eb63d7935fe41
#
_cell.length_a   1.000
_cell.length_b   1.000
_cell.length_c   1.000
_cell.angle_alpha   90.00
_cell.angle_beta   90.00
_cell.angle_gamma   90.00
#
_symmetry.space_group_name_H-M   'P 1'
#
loop_
_entity.id
_entity.type
_entity.pdbx_description
1 polymer ?
#
loop_
_entity_poly.entity_id
_entity_poly.type
_entity_poly.pdbx_seq_one_letter_code
_entity_poly.pdbx_strand_id
1 'polypeptide(L)'
;MTIVCDTVEKKNEHIISYFENHKINYQHRKLREGDYCFMIPKNEELGFSTDYYFTDELSIERKSGLGEIAGNIKDETFHYELKRTQNKAHKFLLIEQIGGWHDIITAKYQNNYNPKSFYGALHTFEIKYGLHICFLPKEEMGLMIWTICKSVLNQYILHESV
;
A
#
# COMPACT_ATOMS: atom_id res chain seq x y z
N MET A 1 0.59 17.86 -2.60
CA MET A 1 0.19 16.47 -2.22
C MET A 1 0.56 16.21 -0.77
N THR A 2 -0.36 15.64 -0.01
CA THR A 2 -0.17 15.25 1.40
C THR A 2 -0.46 13.76 1.53
N ILE A 3 0.45 12.99 2.11
CA ILE A 3 0.23 11.55 2.36
C ILE A 3 -0.80 11.40 3.49
N VAL A 4 -1.73 10.48 3.33
CA VAL A 4 -2.72 10.13 4.34
C VAL A 4 -2.36 8.77 4.92
N CYS A 5 -2.08 8.73 6.21
CA CYS A 5 -1.77 7.52 6.96
C CYS A 5 -3.00 7.10 7.76
N ASP A 6 -3.39 5.83 7.71
CA ASP A 6 -4.50 5.37 8.54
C ASP A 6 -4.17 5.49 10.04
N THR A 7 -5.18 5.84 10.84
CA THR A 7 -5.03 6.00 12.29
C THR A 7 -4.79 4.70 13.03
N VAL A 8 -5.09 3.56 12.40
CA VAL A 8 -4.86 2.22 12.99
C VAL A 8 -3.44 1.73 12.77
N GLU A 9 -2.74 2.24 11.73
CA GLU A 9 -1.35 1.90 11.45
C GLU A 9 -0.40 2.52 12.50
N LYS A 10 0.15 1.69 13.40
CA LYS A 10 0.92 2.15 14.57
C LYS A 10 2.41 1.81 14.57
N LYS A 11 2.83 0.84 13.74
CA LYS A 11 4.23 0.38 13.72
C LYS A 11 4.95 0.92 12.48
N ASN A 12 4.83 2.21 12.23
CA ASN A 12 5.30 2.86 11.02
C ASN A 12 6.28 4.03 11.28
N GLU A 13 6.95 4.06 12.43
CA GLU A 13 7.86 5.14 12.79
C GLU A 13 8.94 5.37 11.73
N HIS A 14 9.44 4.32 11.10
CA HIS A 14 10.44 4.41 10.02
C HIS A 14 9.89 5.12 8.78
N ILE A 15 8.61 4.94 8.46
CA ILE A 15 7.92 5.61 7.35
C ILE A 15 7.70 7.08 7.69
N ILE A 16 7.20 7.37 8.89
CA ILE A 16 6.99 8.74 9.36
C ILE A 16 8.31 9.49 9.42
N SER A 17 9.37 8.89 9.98
CA SER A 17 10.71 9.49 9.99
C SER A 17 11.23 9.78 8.58
N TYR A 18 10.96 8.92 7.61
CA TYR A 18 11.29 9.18 6.22
C TYR A 18 10.57 10.45 5.70
N PHE A 19 9.27 10.58 5.96
CA PHE A 19 8.49 11.74 5.53
C PHE A 19 9.00 13.03 6.18
N GLU A 20 9.28 13.02 7.47
CA GLU A 20 9.84 14.17 8.20
C GLU A 20 11.20 14.59 7.66
N ASN A 21 12.12 13.64 7.48
CA ASN A 21 13.48 13.90 6.98
C ASN A 21 13.49 14.45 5.55
N HIS A 22 12.49 14.10 4.74
CA HIS A 22 12.38 14.57 3.37
C HIS A 22 11.35 15.71 3.17
N LYS A 23 10.82 16.26 4.29
CA LYS A 23 9.82 17.35 4.29
C LYS A 23 8.58 17.01 3.44
N ILE A 24 8.17 15.75 3.49
CA ILE A 24 6.95 15.26 2.86
C ILE A 24 5.79 15.53 3.80
N ASN A 25 4.77 16.26 3.32
CA ASN A 25 3.57 16.51 4.10
C ASN A 25 2.79 15.21 4.31
N TYR A 26 2.40 14.93 5.54
CA TYR A 26 1.53 13.80 5.88
C TYR A 26 0.51 14.18 6.94
N GLN A 27 -0.56 13.41 7.04
CA GLN A 27 -1.59 13.54 8.09
C GLN A 27 -2.14 12.16 8.46
N HIS A 28 -2.61 12.05 9.68
CA HIS A 28 -3.33 10.87 10.14
C HIS A 28 -4.83 11.06 9.95
N ARG A 29 -5.46 10.13 9.24
CA ARG A 29 -6.91 10.09 9.03
C ARG A 29 -7.35 8.65 8.88
N LYS A 30 -8.48 8.28 9.49
CA LYS A 30 -9.05 6.94 9.30
C LYS A 30 -9.36 6.72 7.83
N LEU A 31 -8.75 5.69 7.25
CA LEU A 31 -9.05 5.20 5.92
C LEU A 31 -10.09 4.08 6.00
N ARG A 32 -10.86 3.92 4.95
CA ARG A 32 -11.83 2.84 4.82
C ARG A 32 -11.16 1.53 4.42
N GLU A 33 -10.17 1.61 3.54
CA GLU A 33 -9.33 0.52 3.07
C GLU A 33 -7.88 0.97 2.91
N GLY A 34 -6.94 0.06 3.24
CA GLY A 34 -5.51 0.29 3.17
C GLY A 34 -4.96 1.13 4.30
N ASP A 35 -3.65 1.17 4.39
CA ASP A 35 -2.91 1.90 5.43
C ASP A 35 -2.45 3.28 4.97
N TYR A 36 -2.27 3.46 3.66
CA TYR A 36 -1.80 4.71 3.06
C TYR A 36 -2.57 5.07 1.80
N CYS A 37 -2.75 6.38 1.63
CA CYS A 37 -3.29 7.02 0.45
C CYS A 37 -2.69 8.44 0.34
N PHE A 38 -3.26 9.32 -0.47
CA PHE A 38 -2.88 10.74 -0.48
C PHE A 38 -4.08 11.64 -0.77
N MET A 39 -3.87 12.92 -0.54
CA MET A 39 -4.82 13.97 -0.89
C MET A 39 -4.12 15.17 -1.52
N ILE A 40 -4.87 15.92 -2.30
CA ILE A 40 -4.49 17.24 -2.80
C ILE A 40 -5.36 18.26 -2.09
N PRO A 41 -4.78 19.24 -1.38
CA PRO A 41 -5.53 20.39 -0.89
C PRO A 41 -6.18 21.12 -2.06
N LYS A 42 -7.29 21.82 -1.81
CA LYS A 42 -7.91 22.71 -2.79
C LYS A 42 -6.84 23.46 -3.59
N ASN A 43 -6.89 23.31 -4.89
CA ASN A 43 -5.98 23.98 -5.84
C ASN A 43 -6.69 24.18 -7.18
N GLU A 44 -7.20 25.37 -7.40
CA GLU A 44 -7.99 25.69 -8.58
C GLU A 44 -7.16 25.64 -9.88
N GLU A 45 -5.86 25.89 -9.81
CA GLU A 45 -4.95 25.80 -10.98
C GLU A 45 -4.78 24.35 -11.46
N LEU A 46 -4.91 23.38 -10.55
CA LEU A 46 -4.87 21.95 -10.85
C LEU A 46 -6.27 21.34 -11.02
N GLY A 47 -7.33 22.15 -11.04
CA GLY A 47 -8.71 21.69 -11.20
C GLY A 47 -9.38 21.18 -9.92
N PHE A 48 -8.72 21.27 -8.75
CA PHE A 48 -9.29 20.81 -7.47
C PHE A 48 -10.02 21.97 -6.76
N SER A 49 -11.35 22.04 -6.89
CA SER A 49 -12.18 23.06 -6.24
C SER A 49 -12.31 22.89 -4.72
N THR A 50 -12.03 21.68 -4.21
CA THR A 50 -12.02 21.32 -2.78
C THR A 50 -10.86 20.38 -2.52
N ASP A 51 -10.59 20.09 -1.23
CA ASP A 51 -9.67 19.02 -0.87
C ASP A 51 -10.10 17.70 -1.50
N TYR A 52 -9.20 17.04 -2.24
CA TYR A 52 -9.50 15.80 -2.95
C TYR A 52 -8.66 14.64 -2.39
N TYR A 53 -9.35 13.61 -1.93
CA TYR A 53 -8.75 12.39 -1.38
C TYR A 53 -8.80 11.28 -2.42
N PHE A 54 -7.64 10.75 -2.79
CA PHE A 54 -7.51 9.67 -3.79
C PHE A 54 -7.87 8.29 -3.22
N THR A 55 -8.83 8.25 -2.29
CA THR A 55 -9.26 7.01 -1.63
C THR A 55 -10.05 6.07 -2.53
N ASP A 56 -10.64 6.56 -3.60
CA ASP A 56 -11.36 5.73 -4.55
C ASP A 56 -10.46 5.17 -5.65
N GLU A 57 -9.33 5.81 -5.92
CA GLU A 57 -8.36 5.43 -6.95
C GLU A 57 -7.24 4.55 -6.43
N LEU A 58 -6.78 4.78 -5.20
CA LEU A 58 -5.57 4.17 -4.64
C LEU A 58 -5.83 3.53 -3.28
N SER A 59 -5.25 2.34 -3.09
CA SER A 59 -5.10 1.70 -1.79
C SER A 59 -3.69 1.12 -1.67
N ILE A 60 -2.99 1.44 -0.60
CA ILE A 60 -1.70 0.86 -0.24
C ILE A 60 -1.84 0.17 1.10
N GLU A 61 -1.67 -1.14 1.11
CA GLU A 61 -1.63 -1.99 2.30
C GLU A 61 -0.18 -2.33 2.62
N ARG A 62 0.22 -2.25 3.89
CA ARG A 62 1.55 -2.59 4.35
C ARG A 62 1.52 -3.83 5.26
N LYS A 63 2.52 -4.69 5.11
CA LYS A 63 2.78 -5.81 6.01
C LYS A 63 4.22 -5.78 6.51
N SER A 64 4.40 -5.98 7.80
CA SER A 64 5.72 -5.92 8.46
C SER A 64 6.64 -7.10 8.13
N GLY A 65 6.18 -8.02 7.30
CA GLY A 65 6.96 -9.17 6.83
C GLY A 65 6.11 -10.35 6.38
N LEU A 66 6.80 -11.39 5.92
CA LEU A 66 6.15 -12.62 5.42
C LEU A 66 5.35 -13.37 6.49
N GLY A 67 5.78 -13.32 7.75
CA GLY A 67 5.06 -13.99 8.85
C GLY A 67 3.66 -13.42 9.06
N GLU A 68 3.51 -12.10 8.96
CA GLU A 68 2.23 -11.43 9.07
C GLU A 68 1.29 -11.81 7.91
N ILE A 69 1.75 -11.67 6.67
CA ILE A 69 0.89 -11.98 5.51
C ILE A 69 0.56 -13.49 5.46
N ALA A 70 1.47 -14.38 5.84
CA ALA A 70 1.19 -15.81 5.93
C ALA A 70 0.07 -16.11 6.95
N GLY A 71 -0.01 -15.36 8.04
CA GLY A 71 -1.12 -15.42 9.00
C GLY A 71 -2.43 -14.93 8.40
N ASN A 72 -2.39 -13.88 7.60
CA ASN A 72 -3.59 -13.27 7.02
C ASN A 72 -4.20 -14.05 5.83
N ILE A 73 -3.46 -14.95 5.18
CA ILE A 73 -3.95 -15.66 3.97
C ILE A 73 -5.25 -16.43 4.22
N LYS A 74 -5.44 -16.96 5.42
CA LYS A 74 -6.66 -17.69 5.82
C LYS A 74 -7.68 -16.83 6.57
N ASP A 75 -7.37 -15.55 6.78
CA ASP A 75 -8.24 -14.64 7.51
C ASP A 75 -9.32 -14.07 6.58
N GLU A 76 -10.58 -14.39 6.87
CA GLU A 76 -11.71 -13.87 6.11
C GLU A 76 -11.76 -12.34 6.12
N THR A 77 -11.35 -11.70 7.22
CA THR A 77 -11.32 -10.23 7.33
C THR A 77 -10.40 -9.64 6.28
N PHE A 78 -9.20 -10.20 6.13
CA PHE A 78 -8.24 -9.77 5.12
C PHE A 78 -8.78 -9.95 3.69
N HIS A 79 -9.45 -11.07 3.41
CA HIS A 79 -10.10 -11.29 2.12
C HIS A 79 -11.22 -10.25 1.85
N TYR A 80 -12.00 -9.89 2.88
CA TYR A 80 -13.02 -8.84 2.75
C TYR A 80 -12.39 -7.46 2.47
N GLU A 81 -11.29 -7.13 3.12
CA GLU A 81 -10.54 -5.90 2.87
C GLU A 81 -10.07 -5.83 1.42
N LEU A 82 -9.41 -6.88 0.92
CA LEU A 82 -8.99 -6.97 -0.47
C LEU A 82 -10.17 -6.87 -1.46
N LYS A 83 -11.29 -7.51 -1.15
CA LYS A 83 -12.50 -7.44 -1.97
C LYS A 83 -13.06 -6.02 -2.06
N ARG A 84 -13.06 -5.26 -0.96
CA ARG A 84 -13.53 -3.87 -0.96
C ARG A 84 -12.69 -2.96 -1.84
N THR A 85 -11.40 -3.26 -2.00
CA THR A 85 -10.51 -2.48 -2.88
C THR A 85 -10.67 -2.82 -4.36
N GLN A 86 -11.49 -3.81 -4.73
CA GLN A 86 -11.54 -4.38 -6.07
C GLN A 86 -11.82 -3.36 -7.18
N ASN A 87 -12.62 -2.33 -6.87
CA ASN A 87 -12.98 -1.28 -7.83
C ASN A 87 -11.94 -0.14 -7.94
N LYS A 88 -10.92 -0.14 -7.09
CA LYS A 88 -9.86 0.89 -7.16
C LYS A 88 -8.93 0.59 -8.34
N ALA A 89 -8.48 1.64 -9.02
CA ALA A 89 -7.58 1.51 -10.17
C ALA A 89 -6.19 1.00 -9.76
N HIS A 90 -5.70 1.44 -8.60
CA HIS A 90 -4.36 1.15 -8.12
C HIS A 90 -4.39 0.52 -6.73
N LYS A 91 -3.84 -0.68 -6.61
CA LYS A 91 -3.82 -1.46 -5.36
C LYS A 91 -2.45 -2.05 -5.14
N PHE A 92 -1.82 -1.72 -4.03
CA PHE A 92 -0.49 -2.18 -3.67
C PHE A 92 -0.50 -2.91 -2.34
N LEU A 93 0.20 -4.03 -2.29
CA LEU A 93 0.54 -4.75 -1.07
C LEU A 93 2.06 -4.67 -0.91
N LEU A 94 2.51 -3.86 0.03
CA LEU A 94 3.92 -3.64 0.33
C LEU A 94 4.34 -4.53 1.51
N ILE A 95 5.33 -5.38 1.31
CA ILE A 95 5.79 -6.35 2.31
C ILE A 95 7.25 -6.04 2.66
N GLU A 96 7.52 -5.80 3.94
CA GLU A 96 8.87 -5.58 4.46
C GLU A 96 9.67 -6.88 4.48
N GLN A 97 10.28 -7.22 3.33
CA GLN A 97 11.04 -8.46 3.15
C GLN A 97 12.06 -8.34 2.02
N ILE A 98 13.34 -8.47 2.34
CA ILE A 98 14.44 -8.27 1.36
C ILE A 98 14.50 -9.41 0.35
N GLY A 99 14.37 -10.66 0.78
CA GLY A 99 14.50 -11.83 -0.08
C GLY A 99 13.29 -12.13 -0.97
N GLY A 100 12.17 -11.42 -0.76
CA GLY A 100 10.99 -11.46 -1.62
C GLY A 100 10.45 -12.88 -1.84
N TRP A 101 10.14 -13.20 -3.10
CA TRP A 101 9.63 -14.51 -3.51
C TRP A 101 10.56 -15.68 -3.16
N HIS A 102 11.88 -15.44 -3.15
CA HIS A 102 12.86 -16.47 -2.77
C HIS A 102 12.70 -16.90 -1.31
N ASP A 103 12.48 -15.95 -0.40
CA ASP A 103 12.30 -16.26 1.02
C ASP A 103 11.01 -17.05 1.29
N ILE A 104 9.98 -16.85 0.48
CA ILE A 104 8.75 -17.66 0.56
C ILE A 104 9.06 -19.12 0.20
N ILE A 105 9.67 -19.36 -0.95
CA ILE A 105 9.95 -20.71 -1.45
C ILE A 105 10.95 -21.47 -0.58
N THR A 106 11.88 -20.75 0.06
CA THR A 106 12.88 -21.31 0.99
C THR A 106 12.41 -21.34 2.44
N ALA A 107 11.14 -21.01 2.71
CA ALA A 107 10.53 -21.00 4.04
C ALA A 107 11.25 -20.09 5.07
N LYS A 108 11.80 -18.96 4.62
CA LYS A 108 12.45 -17.97 5.50
C LYS A 108 11.44 -17.00 6.11
N TYR A 109 10.45 -17.52 6.83
CA TYR A 109 9.44 -16.75 7.56
C TYR A 109 8.93 -17.48 8.79
N GLN A 110 8.46 -16.73 9.77
CA GLN A 110 7.96 -17.27 11.02
C GLN A 110 6.46 -17.63 10.93
N ASN A 111 6.15 -18.71 10.23
CA ASN A 111 4.80 -19.27 10.13
C ASN A 111 4.89 -20.70 9.60
N ASN A 112 3.91 -21.55 9.94
CA ASN A 112 3.84 -22.93 9.48
C ASN A 112 3.09 -23.10 8.14
N TYR A 113 2.80 -22.02 7.43
CA TYR A 113 2.14 -22.09 6.15
C TYR A 113 3.06 -22.71 5.09
N ASN A 114 2.54 -23.66 4.32
CA ASN A 114 3.34 -24.37 3.32
C ASN A 114 3.90 -23.41 2.25
N PRO A 115 5.21 -23.41 1.94
CA PRO A 115 5.84 -22.48 1.01
C PRO A 115 5.20 -22.43 -0.37
N LYS A 116 4.91 -23.58 -0.99
CA LYS A 116 4.27 -23.63 -2.31
C LYS A 116 2.85 -23.09 -2.29
N SER A 117 2.10 -23.41 -1.22
CA SER A 117 0.74 -22.87 -1.03
C SER A 117 0.77 -21.37 -0.79
N PHE A 118 1.74 -20.86 -0.04
CA PHE A 118 1.93 -19.44 0.21
C PHE A 118 2.25 -18.69 -1.09
N TYR A 119 3.21 -19.20 -1.84
CA TYR A 119 3.59 -18.67 -3.14
C TYR A 119 2.38 -18.57 -4.08
N GLY A 120 1.62 -19.66 -4.21
CA GLY A 120 0.42 -19.70 -5.05
C GLY A 120 -0.71 -18.78 -4.57
N ALA A 121 -0.90 -18.64 -3.25
CA ALA A 121 -1.92 -17.77 -2.67
C ALA A 121 -1.66 -16.29 -3.01
N LEU A 122 -0.41 -15.83 -2.91
CA LEU A 122 -0.07 -14.45 -3.25
C LEU A 122 -0.29 -14.15 -4.73
N HIS A 123 0.11 -15.05 -5.64
CA HIS A 123 -0.20 -14.89 -7.06
C HIS A 123 -1.72 -14.93 -7.34
N THR A 124 -2.47 -15.73 -6.57
CA THR A 124 -3.93 -15.70 -6.65
C THR A 124 -4.48 -14.33 -6.27
N PHE A 125 -3.90 -13.67 -5.25
CA PHE A 125 -4.31 -12.32 -4.86
C PHE A 125 -3.99 -11.29 -5.94
N GLU A 126 -2.81 -11.36 -6.56
CA GLU A 126 -2.46 -10.50 -7.71
C GLU A 126 -3.51 -10.59 -8.81
N ILE A 127 -3.83 -11.81 -9.23
CA ILE A 127 -4.78 -12.06 -10.33
C ILE A 127 -6.22 -11.69 -9.94
N LYS A 128 -6.67 -12.17 -8.77
CA LYS A 128 -8.07 -12.03 -8.35
C LYS A 128 -8.45 -10.61 -7.98
N TYR A 129 -7.56 -9.89 -7.31
CA TYR A 129 -7.83 -8.55 -6.80
C TYR A 129 -7.11 -7.44 -7.57
N GLY A 130 -6.25 -7.80 -8.52
CA GLY A 130 -5.43 -6.84 -9.26
C GLY A 130 -4.42 -6.13 -8.36
N LEU A 131 -3.83 -6.85 -7.39
CA LEU A 131 -2.82 -6.32 -6.49
C LEU A 131 -1.45 -6.26 -7.16
N HIS A 132 -0.72 -5.19 -6.88
CA HIS A 132 0.72 -5.14 -7.10
C HIS A 132 1.44 -5.51 -5.81
N ILE A 133 2.08 -6.68 -5.76
CA ILE A 133 2.83 -7.13 -4.60
C ILE A 133 4.28 -6.69 -4.74
N CYS A 134 4.77 -5.91 -3.77
CA CYS A 134 6.13 -5.40 -3.74
C CYS A 134 6.82 -5.85 -2.45
N PHE A 135 8.00 -6.43 -2.59
CA PHE A 135 8.90 -6.76 -1.47
C PHE A 135 10.03 -5.74 -1.44
N LEU A 136 10.28 -5.16 -0.30
CA LEU A 136 11.32 -4.16 -0.14
C LEU A 136 11.84 -4.12 1.30
N PRO A 137 13.07 -3.62 1.49
CA PRO A 137 13.57 -3.41 2.84
C PRO A 137 12.75 -2.33 3.55
N LYS A 138 12.66 -2.46 4.86
CA LYS A 138 11.92 -1.55 5.75
C LYS A 138 12.28 -0.08 5.53
N GLU A 139 13.55 0.20 5.29
CA GLU A 139 14.11 1.55 5.12
C GLU A 139 13.60 2.25 3.86
N GLU A 140 13.17 1.49 2.85
CA GLU A 140 12.69 2.01 1.56
C GLU A 140 11.17 2.21 1.51
N MET A 141 10.46 1.80 2.56
CA MET A 141 8.99 1.81 2.58
C MET A 141 8.42 3.22 2.39
N GLY A 142 8.98 4.22 3.08
CA GLY A 142 8.55 5.62 2.95
C GLY A 142 8.76 6.18 1.54
N LEU A 143 9.90 5.86 0.92
CA LEU A 143 10.20 6.22 -0.46
C LEU A 143 9.20 5.57 -1.43
N MET A 144 8.91 4.28 -1.26
CA MET A 144 7.97 3.55 -2.12
C MET A 144 6.57 4.15 -2.05
N ILE A 145 6.04 4.40 -0.84
CA ILE A 145 4.71 5.01 -0.65
C ILE A 145 4.66 6.37 -1.35
N TRP A 146 5.66 7.24 -1.11
CA TRP A 146 5.74 8.54 -1.76
C TRP A 146 5.76 8.43 -3.29
N THR A 147 6.58 7.52 -3.83
CA THR A 147 6.73 7.32 -5.27
C THR A 147 5.44 6.83 -5.92
N ILE A 148 4.74 5.88 -5.30
CA ILE A 148 3.43 5.40 -5.78
C ILE A 148 2.43 6.56 -5.82
N CYS A 149 2.28 7.29 -4.72
CA CYS A 149 1.33 8.41 -4.64
C CYS A 149 1.61 9.48 -5.70
N LYS A 150 2.89 9.85 -5.88
CA LYS A 150 3.32 10.82 -6.89
C LYS A 150 3.04 10.31 -8.31
N SER A 151 3.27 9.03 -8.58
CA SER A 151 3.03 8.44 -9.89
C SER A 151 1.53 8.42 -10.24
N VAL A 152 0.69 8.05 -9.28
CA VAL A 152 -0.78 8.07 -9.45
C VAL A 152 -1.26 9.50 -9.71
N LEU A 153 -0.79 10.49 -8.94
CA LEU A 153 -1.15 11.89 -9.15
C LEU A 153 -0.74 12.38 -10.54
N ASN A 154 0.48 12.06 -10.97
CA ASN A 154 0.97 12.47 -12.29
C ASN A 154 0.10 11.89 -13.41
N GLN A 155 -0.29 10.62 -13.32
CA GLN A 155 -1.17 10.00 -14.30
C GLN A 155 -2.57 10.63 -14.29
N TYR A 156 -3.11 10.93 -13.12
CA TYR A 156 -4.39 11.61 -12.99
C TYR A 156 -4.40 12.97 -13.69
N ILE A 157 -3.41 13.82 -13.42
CA ILE A 157 -3.30 15.16 -14.02
C ILE A 157 -3.12 15.06 -15.55
N LEU A 158 -2.34 14.11 -16.05
CA LEU A 158 -2.11 13.92 -17.49
C LEU A 158 -3.39 13.47 -18.22
N HIS A 159 -4.23 12.67 -17.60
CA HIS A 159 -5.50 12.22 -18.19
C HIS A 159 -6.59 13.29 -18.18
N GLU A 160 -6.59 14.18 -17.19
CA GLU A 160 -7.53 15.31 -17.13
C GLU A 160 -7.16 16.45 -18.13
N SER A 161 -5.95 16.40 -18.71
CA SER A 161 -5.43 17.42 -19.62
C SER A 161 -5.65 17.10 -21.11
N VAL A 162 -6.35 16.01 -21.42
CA VAL A 162 -6.73 15.56 -22.77
C VAL A 162 -8.24 15.59 -22.94
#